data_ee8a3fb2d91e3dfd352bfc1881abba82
#
_entry.id   ee8a3fb2d91e3dfd352bfc1881abba82
#
_cell.length_a   1.000
_cell.length_b   1.000
_cell.length_c   1.000
_cell.angle_alpha   90.00
_cell.angle_beta   90.00
_cell.angle_gamma   90.00
#
_symmetry.space_group_name_H-M   'P 1'
#
loop_
_entity.id
_entity.type
_entity.pdbx_description
1 polymer ?
#
loop_
_entity_poly.entity_id
_entity_poly.type
_entity_poly.pdbx_seq_one_letter_code
_entity_poly.pdbx_strand_id
1 'polypeptide(L)'
;SLRRQRQMCIRDSYDTALLDRARDVAPRRLVEYWAHEASLIPPATWPHLTFRMRRAEADSWGGMQRVAREQAELVATVEAEVRAHGPLTAREVESRLEHDTPRSKDNWGWNWSAVKNALEHLFWAGRITSAGRTTQFERRYAAVESTFPPAARAAASPDNRPPLEESFVELVRIAARAHGIGSE
;
A
#
# COMPACT_ATOMS: atom_id res chain seq x y z
N SER A 1 -23.32 9.72 -22.28
CA SER A 1 -22.32 10.63 -22.86
C SER A 1 -21.14 9.83 -23.42
N LEU A 2 -20.54 10.30 -24.49
CA LEU A 2 -19.39 9.68 -25.18
C LEU A 2 -18.20 9.37 -24.25
N ARG A 3 -17.98 10.12 -23.17
CA ARG A 3 -16.97 9.84 -22.14
C ARG A 3 -17.29 8.57 -21.36
N ARG A 4 -18.53 8.32 -20.98
CA ARG A 4 -18.94 7.08 -20.28
C ARG A 4 -18.78 5.86 -21.18
N GLN A 5 -19.14 5.96 -22.46
CA GLN A 5 -18.97 4.87 -23.42
C GLN A 5 -17.48 4.56 -23.66
N ARG A 6 -16.60 5.57 -23.78
CA ARG A 6 -15.16 5.34 -23.92
C ARG A 6 -14.56 4.67 -22.68
N GLN A 7 -14.96 5.07 -21.47
CA GLN A 7 -14.50 4.40 -20.24
C GLN A 7 -14.99 2.96 -20.12
N MET A 8 -16.22 2.67 -20.53
CA MET A 8 -16.74 1.31 -20.57
C MET A 8 -15.98 0.46 -21.58
N CYS A 9 -15.78 0.93 -22.80
CA CYS A 9 -15.04 0.18 -23.83
C CYS A 9 -13.58 -0.09 -23.43
N ILE A 10 -12.90 0.87 -22.79
CA ILE A 10 -11.53 0.66 -22.30
C ILE A 10 -11.52 -0.37 -21.18
N ARG A 11 -12.46 -0.31 -20.25
CA ARG A 11 -12.55 -1.23 -19.11
C ARG A 11 -12.86 -2.67 -19.53
N ASP A 12 -13.69 -2.85 -20.55
CA ASP A 12 -14.20 -4.17 -20.93
C ASP A 12 -13.38 -4.84 -22.04
N SER A 13 -12.40 -4.13 -22.64
CA SER A 13 -11.62 -4.64 -23.77
C SER A 13 -10.11 -4.69 -23.57
N TYR A 14 -9.56 -4.28 -22.40
CA TYR A 14 -8.13 -4.40 -22.16
C TYR A 14 -7.76 -5.77 -21.58
N ASP A 15 -6.59 -6.27 -21.97
CA ASP A 15 -6.03 -7.50 -21.43
C ASP A 15 -5.54 -7.27 -19.99
N THR A 16 -6.26 -7.83 -19.00
CA THR A 16 -5.93 -7.74 -17.58
C THR A 16 -4.55 -8.33 -17.26
N ALA A 17 -4.06 -9.28 -18.06
CA ALA A 17 -2.72 -9.83 -17.88
C ALA A 17 -1.61 -8.78 -18.09
N LEU A 18 -1.89 -7.69 -18.81
CA LEU A 18 -0.94 -6.55 -18.92
C LEU A 18 -0.75 -5.85 -17.58
N LEU A 19 -1.84 -5.67 -16.83
CA LEU A 19 -1.81 -5.08 -15.49
C LEU A 19 -1.10 -6.00 -14.50
N ASP A 20 -1.43 -7.29 -14.53
CA ASP A 20 -0.81 -8.29 -13.67
C ASP A 20 0.70 -8.38 -13.93
N ARG A 21 1.12 -8.39 -15.19
CA ARG A 21 2.55 -8.35 -15.54
C ARG A 21 3.23 -7.06 -15.05
N ALA A 22 2.57 -5.92 -15.17
CA ALA A 22 3.16 -4.64 -14.73
C ALA A 22 3.33 -4.58 -13.20
N ARG A 23 2.42 -5.23 -12.46
CA ARG A 23 2.39 -5.27 -10.99
C ARG A 23 3.25 -6.39 -10.40
N ASP A 24 3.22 -7.58 -10.98
CA ASP A 24 3.72 -8.79 -10.32
C ASP A 24 5.06 -9.30 -10.87
N VAL A 25 5.44 -8.92 -12.10
CA VAL A 25 6.68 -9.38 -12.74
C VAL A 25 7.79 -8.33 -12.61
N ALA A 26 8.96 -8.77 -12.15
CA ALA A 26 10.14 -7.91 -12.04
C ALA A 26 10.77 -7.62 -13.44
N PRO A 27 11.29 -6.41 -13.68
CA PRO A 27 11.21 -5.24 -12.83
C PRO A 27 9.78 -4.65 -12.82
N ARG A 28 9.21 -4.51 -11.63
CA ARG A 28 7.83 -4.03 -11.49
C ARG A 28 7.68 -2.62 -12.02
N ARG A 29 6.70 -2.41 -12.88
CA ARG A 29 6.34 -1.10 -13.42
C ARG A 29 5.27 -0.39 -12.60
N LEU A 30 4.52 -1.16 -11.80
CA LEU A 30 3.50 -0.66 -10.89
C LEU A 30 3.68 -1.31 -9.51
N VAL A 31 3.44 -0.53 -8.47
CA VAL A 31 3.43 -0.95 -7.07
C VAL A 31 2.19 -0.41 -6.39
N GLU A 32 1.66 -1.14 -5.41
CA GLU A 32 0.48 -0.71 -4.66
C GLU A 32 0.91 0.18 -3.49
N TYR A 33 0.24 1.33 -3.35
CA TYR A 33 0.37 2.21 -2.18
C TYR A 33 -0.88 3.09 -2.00
N TRP A 34 -1.04 3.67 -0.81
CA TRP A 34 -2.05 4.68 -0.49
C TRP A 34 -1.67 6.05 -1.09
N ALA A 35 -1.99 6.24 -2.36
CA ALA A 35 -1.79 7.54 -3.02
C ALA A 35 -3.03 8.44 -2.84
N HIS A 36 -4.17 8.07 -3.41
CA HIS A 36 -5.48 8.65 -3.12
C HIS A 36 -6.30 7.66 -2.28
N GLU A 37 -6.46 6.47 -2.78
CA GLU A 37 -6.90 5.27 -2.07
C GLU A 37 -5.87 4.17 -2.34
N ALA A 38 -6.21 2.89 -2.18
CA ALA A 38 -5.34 1.80 -2.57
C ALA A 38 -5.12 1.83 -4.10
N SER A 39 -4.04 2.46 -4.53
CA SER A 39 -3.74 2.75 -5.93
C SER A 39 -2.52 1.98 -6.42
N LEU A 40 -2.49 1.67 -7.72
CA LEU A 40 -1.29 1.23 -8.39
C LEU A 40 -0.55 2.46 -8.94
N ILE A 41 0.67 2.66 -8.51
CA ILE A 41 1.51 3.79 -8.88
C ILE A 41 2.82 3.32 -9.53
N PRO A 42 3.43 4.11 -10.42
CA PRO A 42 4.81 3.88 -10.84
C PRO A 42 5.75 3.93 -9.64
N PRO A 43 6.76 3.05 -9.53
CA PRO A 43 7.71 3.05 -8.41
C PRO A 43 8.40 4.40 -8.18
N ALA A 44 8.63 5.17 -9.25
CA ALA A 44 9.21 6.51 -9.17
C ALA A 44 8.34 7.54 -8.43
N THR A 45 7.03 7.30 -8.30
CA THR A 45 6.12 8.17 -7.54
C THR A 45 6.26 7.95 -6.02
N TRP A 46 6.69 6.78 -5.59
CA TRP A 46 6.72 6.38 -4.17
C TRP A 46 7.60 7.28 -3.28
N PRO A 47 8.81 7.75 -3.70
CA PRO A 47 9.60 8.69 -2.92
C PRO A 47 8.86 9.99 -2.58
N HIS A 48 8.02 10.48 -3.49
CA HIS A 48 7.22 11.69 -3.30
C HIS A 48 6.06 11.52 -2.32
N LEU A 49 5.77 10.29 -1.88
CA LEU A 49 4.75 9.98 -0.89
C LEU A 49 5.32 9.71 0.52
N THR A 50 6.63 9.83 0.71
CA THR A 50 7.30 9.57 2.00
C THR A 50 6.82 10.51 3.13
N PHE A 51 6.35 11.70 2.81
CA PHE A 51 5.74 12.60 3.80
C PHE A 51 4.47 12.01 4.42
N ARG A 52 3.65 11.27 3.65
CA ARG A 52 2.47 10.55 4.16
C ARG A 52 2.88 9.36 5.03
N MET A 53 3.92 8.63 4.61
CA MET A 53 4.45 7.48 5.36
C MET A 53 4.89 7.90 6.77
N ARG A 54 5.58 9.04 6.87
CA ARG A 54 6.03 9.59 8.17
C ARG A 54 4.89 10.03 9.08
N ARG A 55 3.73 10.33 8.52
CA ARG A 55 2.53 10.72 9.26
C ARG A 55 1.58 9.56 9.52
N ALA A 56 1.99 8.32 9.20
CA ALA A 56 1.13 7.15 9.30
C ALA A 56 0.49 6.99 10.69
N GLU A 57 1.23 7.26 11.76
CA GLU A 57 0.72 7.18 13.13
C GLU A 57 -0.35 8.25 13.43
N ALA A 58 -0.21 9.45 12.86
CA ALA A 58 -1.14 10.55 13.06
C ALA A 58 -2.35 10.50 12.13
N ASP A 59 -2.13 10.09 10.86
CA ASP A 59 -3.12 10.21 9.79
C ASP A 59 -3.88 8.90 9.51
N SER A 60 -3.43 7.75 10.02
CA SER A 60 -4.12 6.46 9.82
C SER A 60 -5.42 6.40 10.62
N TRP A 61 -6.30 5.46 10.24
CA TRP A 61 -7.64 5.40 10.81
C TRP A 61 -7.69 4.58 12.10
N GLY A 62 -8.50 5.02 13.05
CA GLY A 62 -8.92 4.41 14.32
C GLY A 62 -8.16 3.16 14.78
N GLY A 63 -8.48 2.01 14.24
CA GLY A 63 -7.86 0.74 14.63
C GLY A 63 -6.35 0.66 14.37
N MET A 64 -5.87 1.24 13.28
CA MET A 64 -4.44 1.31 12.94
C MET A 64 -3.67 2.22 13.91
N GLN A 65 -4.22 3.40 14.23
CA GLN A 65 -3.61 4.30 15.23
C GLN A 65 -3.52 3.65 16.60
N ARG A 66 -4.62 3.00 17.03
CA ARG A 66 -4.66 2.33 18.32
C ARG A 66 -3.61 1.23 18.41
N VAL A 67 -3.52 0.35 17.41
CA VAL A 67 -2.52 -0.72 17.39
C VAL A 67 -1.10 -0.16 17.36
N ALA A 68 -0.84 0.89 16.57
CA ALA A 68 0.48 1.52 16.51
C ALA A 68 0.94 2.07 17.87
N ARG A 69 0.02 2.66 18.65
CA ARG A 69 0.33 3.29 19.96
C ARG A 69 0.32 2.29 21.11
N GLU A 70 -0.66 1.39 21.13
CA GLU A 70 -0.91 0.53 22.29
C GLU A 70 -0.25 -0.84 22.17
N GLN A 71 0.11 -1.28 20.94
CA GLN A 71 0.61 -2.62 20.65
C GLN A 71 1.87 -2.59 19.77
N ALA A 72 2.83 -1.74 20.12
CA ALA A 72 4.07 -1.56 19.36
C ALA A 72 4.87 -2.86 19.18
N GLU A 73 4.86 -3.76 20.18
CA GLU A 73 5.50 -5.07 20.12
C GLU A 73 4.83 -5.97 19.06
N LEU A 74 3.49 -5.97 18.99
CA LEU A 74 2.77 -6.69 17.95
C LEU A 74 3.13 -6.15 16.55
N VAL A 75 3.19 -4.83 16.38
CA VAL A 75 3.58 -4.20 15.12
C VAL A 75 4.98 -4.64 14.71
N ALA A 76 5.94 -4.64 15.63
CA ALA A 76 7.30 -5.10 15.37
C ALA A 76 7.37 -6.60 15.01
N THR A 77 6.61 -7.44 15.71
CA THR A 77 6.54 -8.88 15.45
C THR A 77 5.92 -9.18 14.08
N VAL A 78 4.83 -8.50 13.73
CA VAL A 78 4.18 -8.61 12.41
C VAL A 78 5.13 -8.18 11.29
N GLU A 79 5.88 -7.09 11.48
CA GLU A 79 6.87 -6.65 10.50
C GLU A 79 7.99 -7.66 10.31
N ALA A 80 8.53 -8.19 11.42
CA ALA A 80 9.58 -9.21 11.38
C ALA A 80 9.12 -10.47 10.64
N GLU A 81 7.89 -10.93 10.91
CA GLU A 81 7.29 -12.09 10.25
C GLU A 81 7.14 -11.89 8.73
N VAL A 82 6.62 -10.73 8.32
CA VAL A 82 6.48 -10.39 6.89
C VAL A 82 7.85 -10.27 6.20
N ARG A 83 8.84 -9.70 6.88
CA ARG A 83 10.21 -9.58 6.32
C ARG A 83 10.89 -10.91 6.15
N ALA A 84 10.68 -11.83 7.09
CA ALA A 84 11.34 -13.15 7.08
C ALA A 84 10.68 -14.14 6.10
N HIS A 85 9.33 -14.10 6.00
CA HIS A 85 8.58 -15.17 5.35
C HIS A 85 7.62 -14.66 4.24
N GLY A 86 7.53 -13.35 4.02
CA GLY A 86 6.65 -12.80 2.97
C GLY A 86 7.00 -13.30 1.56
N PRO A 87 6.04 -13.27 0.63
CA PRO A 87 4.74 -12.60 0.74
C PRO A 87 3.67 -13.43 1.49
N LEU A 88 3.00 -12.81 2.46
CA LEU A 88 1.96 -13.43 3.30
C LEU A 88 0.66 -12.61 3.27
N THR A 89 -0.47 -13.29 3.31
CA THR A 89 -1.79 -12.68 3.60
C THR A 89 -1.92 -12.38 5.08
N ALA A 90 -2.90 -11.56 5.47
CA ALA A 90 -3.17 -11.29 6.88
C ALA A 90 -3.49 -12.56 7.66
N ARG A 91 -4.25 -13.46 7.05
CA ARG A 91 -4.63 -14.75 7.64
C ARG A 91 -3.43 -15.66 7.88
N GLU A 92 -2.49 -15.70 6.91
CA GLU A 92 -1.25 -16.47 7.06
C GLU A 92 -0.38 -15.91 8.18
N VAL A 93 -0.25 -14.57 8.30
CA VAL A 93 0.47 -13.94 9.42
C VAL A 93 -0.20 -14.26 10.76
N GLU A 94 -1.55 -14.14 10.86
CA GLU A 94 -2.30 -14.50 12.07
C GLU A 94 -2.05 -15.93 12.50
N SER A 95 -2.15 -16.88 11.55
CA SER A 95 -1.90 -18.30 11.83
C SER A 95 -0.50 -18.59 12.33
N ARG A 96 0.51 -17.87 11.79
CA ARG A 96 1.92 -18.08 12.16
C ARG A 96 2.25 -17.49 13.52
N LEU A 97 1.62 -16.40 13.89
CA LEU A 97 1.82 -15.74 15.19
C LEU A 97 1.00 -16.37 16.32
N GLU A 98 0.15 -17.37 16.01
CA GLU A 98 -0.78 -17.98 16.97
C GLU A 98 -1.57 -16.93 17.77
N HIS A 99 -1.88 -15.79 17.10
CA HIS A 99 -2.50 -14.65 17.74
C HIS A 99 -4.02 -14.80 17.76
N ASP A 100 -4.52 -15.48 18.79
CA ASP A 100 -5.94 -15.67 19.06
C ASP A 100 -6.53 -14.39 19.70
N THR A 101 -6.79 -13.36 18.89
CA THR A 101 -7.48 -12.18 19.40
C THR A 101 -8.97 -12.43 19.33
N PRO A 102 -9.70 -12.48 20.49
CA PRO A 102 -11.14 -12.66 20.49
C PRO A 102 -11.82 -11.60 19.63
N ARG A 103 -12.56 -12.05 18.61
CA ARG A 103 -13.40 -11.14 17.82
C ARG A 103 -14.56 -10.70 18.69
N SER A 104 -14.61 -9.42 19.05
CA SER A 104 -15.80 -8.86 19.71
C SER A 104 -17.00 -8.99 18.78
N LYS A 105 -18.06 -9.66 19.26
CA LYS A 105 -19.30 -9.88 18.51
C LYS A 105 -20.24 -8.67 18.52
N ASP A 106 -19.89 -7.60 19.25
CA ASP A 106 -20.83 -6.52 19.59
C ASP A 106 -20.87 -5.36 18.58
N ASN A 107 -20.06 -5.39 17.52
CA ASN A 107 -20.07 -4.36 16.49
C ASN A 107 -20.45 -4.94 15.13
N TRP A 108 -21.59 -4.50 14.61
CA TRP A 108 -22.02 -4.66 13.21
C TRP A 108 -21.11 -3.84 12.27
N GLY A 109 -19.84 -4.13 12.23
CA GLY A 109 -18.85 -3.49 11.40
C GLY A 109 -17.68 -4.41 11.12
N TRP A 110 -16.87 -4.07 10.14
CA TRP A 110 -15.63 -4.77 9.81
C TRP A 110 -14.67 -4.74 11.00
N ASN A 111 -14.78 -5.73 11.88
CA ASN A 111 -13.87 -5.89 13.01
C ASN A 111 -12.57 -6.51 12.51
N TRP A 112 -11.65 -5.66 12.12
CA TRP A 112 -10.32 -6.11 11.72
C TRP A 112 -9.57 -6.60 12.95
N SER A 113 -8.88 -7.75 12.81
CA SER A 113 -7.97 -8.24 13.85
C SER A 113 -6.85 -7.23 14.12
N ALA A 114 -6.23 -7.32 15.29
CA ALA A 114 -5.07 -6.49 15.63
C ALA A 114 -3.92 -6.69 14.62
N VAL A 115 -3.70 -7.93 14.16
CA VAL A 115 -2.72 -8.26 13.12
C VAL A 115 -3.03 -7.54 11.81
N LYS A 116 -4.30 -7.54 11.37
CA LYS A 116 -4.72 -6.83 10.17
C LYS A 116 -4.50 -5.32 10.28
N ASN A 117 -4.83 -4.73 11.43
CA ASN A 117 -4.57 -3.31 11.70
C ASN A 117 -3.06 -3.00 11.70
N ALA A 118 -2.22 -3.87 12.26
CA ALA A 118 -0.78 -3.73 12.25
C ALA A 118 -0.21 -3.79 10.82
N LEU A 119 -0.67 -4.75 10.00
CA LEU A 119 -0.28 -4.87 8.60
C LEU A 119 -0.66 -3.62 7.78
N GLU A 120 -1.88 -3.11 7.94
CA GLU A 120 -2.31 -1.90 7.23
C GLU A 120 -1.56 -0.66 7.72
N HIS A 121 -1.25 -0.56 9.01
CA HIS A 121 -0.39 0.50 9.56
C HIS A 121 1.01 0.45 8.95
N LEU A 122 1.66 -0.72 8.95
CA LEU A 122 2.98 -0.93 8.38
C LEU A 122 3.01 -0.63 6.87
N PHE A 123 1.96 -1.02 6.15
CA PHE A 123 1.80 -0.72 4.74
C PHE A 123 1.65 0.79 4.50
N TRP A 124 0.85 1.49 5.32
CA TRP A 124 0.71 2.94 5.26
C TRP A 124 2.03 3.64 5.57
N ALA A 125 2.75 3.17 6.57
CA ALA A 125 4.06 3.70 6.95
C ALA A 125 5.18 3.39 5.93
N GLY A 126 4.88 2.61 4.87
CA GLY A 126 5.86 2.22 3.85
C GLY A 126 6.94 1.26 4.37
N ARG A 127 6.73 0.61 5.53
CA ARG A 127 7.65 -0.36 6.15
C ARG A 127 7.55 -1.74 5.52
N ILE A 128 6.35 -2.10 5.08
CA ILE A 128 6.07 -3.26 4.22
C ILE A 128 5.29 -2.83 2.98
N THR A 129 5.14 -3.71 2.02
CA THR A 129 4.47 -3.43 0.76
C THR A 129 3.55 -4.58 0.33
N SER A 130 2.86 -4.40 -0.80
CA SER A 130 2.07 -5.43 -1.47
C SER A 130 2.90 -6.12 -2.56
N ALA A 131 3.03 -7.44 -2.46
CA ALA A 131 3.61 -8.27 -3.52
C ALA A 131 2.56 -8.78 -4.52
N GLY A 132 1.34 -8.27 -4.44
CA GLY A 132 0.22 -8.66 -5.28
C GLY A 132 -0.98 -9.09 -4.44
N ARG A 133 -1.95 -9.72 -5.10
CA ARG A 133 -3.19 -10.19 -4.46
C ARG A 133 -3.46 -11.65 -4.76
N THR A 134 -4.20 -12.29 -3.87
CA THR A 134 -4.73 -13.64 -4.12
C THR A 134 -5.88 -13.59 -5.13
N THR A 135 -6.34 -14.76 -5.58
CA THR A 135 -7.56 -14.89 -6.41
C THR A 135 -8.82 -14.37 -5.70
N GLN A 136 -8.83 -14.35 -4.36
CA GLN A 136 -9.88 -13.79 -3.52
C GLN A 136 -9.68 -12.28 -3.22
N PHE A 137 -8.74 -11.64 -3.91
CA PHE A 137 -8.42 -10.22 -3.78
C PHE A 137 -7.77 -9.81 -2.45
N GLU A 138 -7.32 -10.75 -1.63
CA GLU A 138 -6.56 -10.46 -0.42
C GLU A 138 -5.16 -9.97 -0.77
N ARG A 139 -4.68 -8.93 -0.06
CA ARG A 139 -3.32 -8.42 -0.23
C ARG A 139 -2.29 -9.39 0.34
N ARG A 140 -1.21 -9.59 -0.40
CA ARG A 140 -0.03 -10.33 0.06
C ARG A 140 1.07 -9.35 0.44
N TYR A 141 1.35 -9.27 1.73
CA TYR A 141 2.33 -8.34 2.28
C TYR A 141 3.74 -8.91 2.16
N ALA A 142 4.70 -8.06 1.83
CA ALA A 142 6.10 -8.43 1.67
C ALA A 142 7.02 -7.29 2.12
N ALA A 143 8.30 -7.61 2.30
CA ALA A 143 9.34 -6.63 2.51
C ALA A 143 9.45 -5.70 1.29
N VAL A 144 9.69 -4.41 1.54
CA VAL A 144 9.90 -3.40 0.48
C VAL A 144 11.07 -3.79 -0.42
N GLU A 145 12.12 -4.35 0.18
CA GLU A 145 13.35 -4.76 -0.48
C GLU A 145 13.13 -5.86 -1.53
N SER A 146 12.16 -6.73 -1.33
CA SER A 146 11.85 -7.83 -2.26
C SER A 146 10.96 -7.39 -3.43
N THR A 147 10.32 -6.23 -3.33
CA THR A 147 9.26 -5.82 -4.25
C THR A 147 9.64 -4.57 -5.06
N PHE A 148 10.20 -3.57 -4.40
CA PHE A 148 10.52 -2.29 -5.05
C PHE A 148 11.86 -2.32 -5.78
N PRO A 149 11.96 -1.68 -6.94
CA PRO A 149 13.23 -1.46 -7.61
C PRO A 149 14.23 -0.73 -6.71
N PRO A 150 15.53 -1.10 -6.74
CA PRO A 150 16.56 -0.47 -5.90
C PRO A 150 16.61 1.06 -6.02
N ALA A 151 16.44 1.60 -7.22
CA ALA A 151 16.45 3.05 -7.46
C ALA A 151 15.32 3.78 -6.71
N ALA A 152 14.10 3.22 -6.70
CA ALA A 152 12.97 3.80 -5.98
C ALA A 152 13.18 3.78 -4.45
N ARG A 153 13.78 2.70 -3.94
CA ARG A 153 14.13 2.58 -2.52
C ARG A 153 15.22 3.57 -2.11
N ALA A 154 16.27 3.68 -2.93
CA ALA A 154 17.33 4.65 -2.69
C ALA A 154 16.81 6.10 -2.69
N ALA A 155 15.94 6.45 -3.62
CA ALA A 155 15.32 7.79 -3.71
C ALA A 155 14.35 8.07 -2.54
N ALA A 156 13.82 7.07 -1.87
CA ALA A 156 12.94 7.21 -0.71
C ALA A 156 13.68 7.20 0.64
N SER A 157 14.99 6.95 0.62
CA SER A 157 15.80 6.90 1.85
C SER A 157 15.80 8.27 2.57
N PRO A 158 16.06 8.32 3.88
CA PRO A 158 16.09 9.56 4.64
C PRO A 158 16.99 10.64 4.03
N ASP A 159 18.10 10.24 3.45
CA ASP A 159 19.10 11.17 2.90
C ASP A 159 18.78 11.68 1.48
N ASN A 160 17.99 10.91 0.71
CA ASN A 160 17.75 11.19 -0.71
C ASN A 160 16.30 11.56 -1.03
N ARG A 161 15.38 11.41 -0.07
CA ARG A 161 13.96 11.68 -0.31
C ARG A 161 13.73 13.14 -0.71
N PRO A 162 12.84 13.39 -1.68
CA PRO A 162 12.55 14.75 -2.12
C PRO A 162 11.99 15.62 -0.96
N PRO A 163 12.31 16.92 -0.95
CA PRO A 163 11.63 17.89 -0.10
C PRO A 163 10.12 17.88 -0.32
N LEU A 164 9.35 18.33 0.70
CA LEU A 164 7.89 18.32 0.66
C LEU A 164 7.33 19.13 -0.52
N GLU A 165 7.85 20.31 -0.76
CA GLU A 165 7.42 21.20 -1.85
C GLU A 165 7.67 20.56 -3.23
N GLU A 166 8.84 19.99 -3.43
CA GLU A 166 9.18 19.27 -4.66
C GLU A 166 8.25 18.06 -4.87
N SER A 167 7.96 17.34 -3.79
CA SER A 167 7.01 16.22 -3.83
C SER A 167 5.62 16.66 -4.26
N PHE A 168 5.11 17.78 -3.74
CA PHE A 168 3.82 18.32 -4.16
C PHE A 168 3.81 18.75 -5.63
N VAL A 169 4.84 19.45 -6.09
CA VAL A 169 4.97 19.86 -7.51
C VAL A 169 4.93 18.63 -8.43
N GLU A 170 5.69 17.58 -8.09
CA GLU A 170 5.70 16.37 -8.92
C GLU A 170 4.37 15.62 -8.89
N LEU A 171 3.72 15.49 -7.72
CA LEU A 171 2.41 14.86 -7.61
C LEU A 171 1.34 15.62 -8.41
N VAL A 172 1.34 16.95 -8.37
CA VAL A 172 0.47 17.80 -9.20
C VAL A 172 0.76 17.59 -10.69
N ARG A 173 2.04 17.53 -11.08
CA ARG A 173 2.45 17.27 -12.47
C ARG A 173 1.95 15.90 -12.95
N ILE A 174 2.07 14.87 -12.13
CA ILE A 174 1.55 13.52 -12.43
C ILE A 174 0.03 13.57 -12.61
N ALA A 175 -0.69 14.21 -11.70
CA ALA A 175 -2.14 14.36 -11.77
C ALA A 175 -2.57 15.14 -13.02
N ALA A 176 -1.92 16.25 -13.33
CA ALA A 176 -2.19 17.05 -14.52
C ALA A 176 -1.98 16.26 -15.82
N ARG A 177 -0.95 15.44 -15.89
CA ARG A 177 -0.71 14.54 -17.05
C ARG A 177 -1.80 13.47 -17.19
N ALA A 178 -2.31 12.96 -16.07
CA ALA A 178 -3.33 11.92 -16.07
C ALA A 178 -4.73 12.46 -16.40
N HIS A 179 -5.07 13.64 -15.92
CA HIS A 179 -6.40 14.23 -16.05
C HIS A 179 -6.52 15.30 -17.14
N GLY A 180 -5.39 15.81 -17.64
CA GLY A 180 -5.35 16.98 -18.50
C GLY A 180 -5.63 18.26 -17.71
N ILE A 181 -6.42 19.19 -18.26
CA ILE A 181 -6.86 20.41 -17.57
C ILE A 181 -7.95 20.04 -16.58
N GLY A 182 -7.66 20.18 -15.29
CA GLY A 182 -8.62 20.04 -14.20
C GLY A 182 -9.27 21.41 -13.88
N SER A 183 -10.56 21.43 -13.62
CA SER A 183 -11.23 22.50 -12.87
C SER A 183 -11.37 22.05 -11.41
N GLU A 184 -11.37 23.02 -10.47
CA GLU A 184 -11.73 22.78 -9.08
C GLU A 184 -13.13 22.18 -8.95
#